data_6c0a8a0ecccfaa452f7fc642cd23db57
#
_entry.id   6c0a8a0ecccfaa452f7fc642cd23db57
#
_cell.length_a   1.000
_cell.length_b   1.000
_cell.length_c   1.000
_cell.angle_alpha   90.00
_cell.angle_beta   90.00
_cell.angle_gamma   90.00
#
_symmetry.space_group_name_H-M   'P 1'
#
loop_
_entity.id
_entity.type
_entity.pdbx_description
1 polymer ?
#
loop_
_entity_poly.entity_id
_entity_poly.type
_entity_poly.pdbx_seq_one_letter_code
_entity_poly.pdbx_strand_id
1 'polypeptide(L)'
;MPSYTKACGGKDMQTTTATQTKQPDVVDEGKFSALTDRKISMQTAQKYGVKCVHDLQGNVIKHFYPYYNGHELSATKVRNCRDKDFYVSGSYNDTGLFGQQLFKGGKYVTVTEGECDAMATYELLGSKWAVVSIKRGANGAVRDIKESLEFFDDFENVIIAFDKDKAGQEASIKVARLFKPGKARIVTLPNGWKDPNDMLRNNKHKEFVEAWWASKVYTPSGVINVSEQREKFHNRERKESVPYPYEGLNKKLYGLRQGELVTLTGGTGLGKSSVTRELEHHLIKNTKDNVGIIALEEDWRRTIDGILSIEANARLYVDQIRDRFSKEELDKFFDILYDGENRNRVWVHSHFGTNDIDDIFTKLRFMIIGCDCKWVVVDHLHMLVSAVHEGDERRAIDSIMTRLRSLVEETGAGIILVSHLRRVDGNKGHENGIEVSLSHLRGSNSIGQLSDCVIALERNQQSDDPDEARTTRMRILKSRYTGDVGMACRVIYDAETGRLSELTDEDITFDDSLDEAF
;
A
#
# COMPACT_ATOMS: atom_id res chain seq x y z
N MET A 1 8.19 65.36 -29.38
CA MET A 1 9.22 66.22 -30.00
C MET A 1 10.42 66.32 -29.06
N PRO A 2 11.68 66.28 -29.50
CA PRO A 2 12.18 66.15 -30.88
C PRO A 2 12.89 64.76 -31.07
N SER A 3 12.81 64.09 -32.14
CA SER A 3 13.52 64.03 -33.43
C SER A 3 15.02 64.33 -33.39
N TYR A 4 15.81 63.30 -33.72
CA TYR A 4 16.96 63.52 -34.61
C TYR A 4 17.31 62.26 -35.39
N THR A 5 17.41 62.46 -36.69
CA THR A 5 17.76 61.56 -37.79
C THR A 5 19.26 61.52 -38.04
N LYS A 6 19.67 60.47 -38.82
CA LYS A 6 20.85 60.26 -39.67
C LYS A 6 22.03 59.54 -39.00
N ALA A 7 22.75 58.60 -39.59
CA ALA A 7 23.06 58.49 -41.01
C ALA A 7 23.54 57.06 -41.34
N CYS A 8 23.46 56.74 -42.63
CA CYS A 8 23.97 55.54 -43.32
C CYS A 8 25.47 55.27 -43.15
N GLY A 9 25.85 54.01 -43.12
CA GLY A 9 27.20 53.54 -43.35
C GLY A 9 27.16 52.06 -43.62
N GLY A 10 27.14 51.70 -44.89
CA GLY A 10 27.27 50.30 -45.32
C GLY A 10 28.71 49.84 -45.13
N LYS A 11 28.84 48.54 -44.77
CA LYS A 11 29.99 47.71 -45.10
C LYS A 11 29.67 46.23 -44.87
N ASP A 12 29.90 45.51 -45.95
CA ASP A 12 30.41 44.14 -46.07
C ASP A 12 29.58 42.98 -45.49
N MET A 13 28.89 42.30 -46.44
CA MET A 13 28.60 40.88 -46.37
C MET A 13 29.88 40.09 -46.05
N GLN A 14 30.04 39.64 -44.83
CA GLN A 14 30.86 38.49 -44.52
C GLN A 14 29.97 37.24 -44.53
N THR A 15 30.18 36.44 -45.56
CA THR A 15 29.77 35.03 -45.63
C THR A 15 30.31 34.30 -44.42
N THR A 16 29.45 34.06 -43.45
CA THR A 16 29.72 33.10 -42.37
C THR A 16 29.67 31.70 -42.94
N THR A 17 30.84 31.15 -43.24
CA THR A 17 31.07 29.71 -43.45
C THR A 17 30.51 28.96 -42.27
N ALA A 18 29.46 28.18 -42.50
CA ALA A 18 28.96 27.19 -41.54
C ALA A 18 30.12 26.26 -41.17
N THR A 19 30.58 26.37 -39.93
CA THR A 19 31.52 25.42 -39.35
C THR A 19 30.78 24.09 -39.30
N GLN A 20 31.07 23.19 -40.24
CA GLN A 20 30.74 21.78 -40.12
C GLN A 20 31.43 21.29 -38.86
N THR A 21 30.66 21.08 -37.81
CA THR A 21 31.07 20.32 -36.63
C THR A 21 31.41 18.92 -37.14
N LYS A 22 32.71 18.61 -37.26
CA LYS A 22 33.20 17.26 -37.52
C LYS A 22 32.53 16.36 -36.49
N GLN A 23 31.72 15.39 -36.96
CA GLN A 23 31.27 14.29 -36.13
C GLN A 23 32.54 13.61 -35.55
N PRO A 24 32.54 13.27 -34.26
CA PRO A 24 33.68 12.59 -33.67
C PRO A 24 33.88 11.26 -34.40
N ASP A 25 35.12 10.97 -34.78
CA ASP A 25 35.47 9.72 -35.50
C ASP A 25 35.05 8.51 -34.69
N VAL A 26 34.30 7.59 -35.32
CA VAL A 26 33.87 6.34 -34.71
C VAL A 26 35.06 5.40 -34.60
N VAL A 27 35.37 4.95 -33.38
CA VAL A 27 36.44 3.97 -33.15
C VAL A 27 35.98 2.58 -33.59
N ASP A 28 36.63 2.03 -34.59
CA ASP A 28 36.41 0.66 -35.11
C ASP A 28 37.71 -0.14 -35.06
N GLU A 29 38.17 -0.43 -33.86
CA GLU A 29 39.37 -1.21 -33.59
C GLU A 29 39.07 -2.65 -33.17
N GLY A 30 40.08 -3.50 -33.19
CA GLY A 30 39.99 -4.90 -32.78
C GLY A 30 39.65 -5.89 -33.90
N LYS A 31 39.53 -7.16 -33.52
CA LYS A 31 39.24 -8.26 -34.45
C LYS A 31 38.04 -9.05 -33.99
N PHE A 32 37.32 -9.68 -34.91
CA PHE A 32 36.28 -10.63 -34.55
C PHE A 32 36.91 -11.86 -33.88
N SER A 33 36.50 -12.12 -32.67
CA SER A 33 36.92 -13.28 -31.88
C SER A 33 35.85 -13.64 -30.86
N ALA A 34 35.97 -14.79 -30.25
CA ALA A 34 35.11 -15.15 -29.11
C ALA A 34 35.39 -14.23 -27.92
N LEU A 35 34.35 -13.83 -27.21
CA LEU A 35 34.46 -13.16 -25.92
C LEU A 35 34.63 -14.22 -24.83
N THR A 36 35.87 -14.70 -24.68
CA THR A 36 36.17 -15.83 -23.81
C THR A 36 35.88 -15.56 -22.34
N ASP A 37 36.04 -14.31 -21.90
CA ASP A 37 35.69 -13.83 -20.56
C ASP A 37 34.18 -13.89 -20.27
N ARG A 38 33.35 -13.93 -21.33
CA ARG A 38 31.90 -14.02 -21.27
C ARG A 38 31.31 -15.32 -21.77
N LYS A 39 32.13 -16.26 -22.24
CA LYS A 39 31.72 -17.47 -22.94
C LYS A 39 30.82 -17.25 -24.14
N ILE A 40 30.95 -16.12 -24.83
CA ILE A 40 30.24 -15.82 -26.06
C ILE A 40 31.06 -16.27 -27.25
N SER A 41 30.45 -17.03 -28.17
CA SER A 41 31.11 -17.57 -29.33
C SER A 41 31.54 -16.50 -30.33
N MET A 42 32.56 -16.80 -31.13
CA MET A 42 32.99 -15.94 -32.23
C MET A 42 31.87 -15.71 -33.22
N GLN A 43 31.02 -16.71 -33.50
CA GLN A 43 29.91 -16.61 -34.43
C GLN A 43 28.87 -15.57 -33.96
N THR A 44 28.54 -15.55 -32.67
CA THR A 44 27.63 -14.57 -32.09
C THR A 44 28.25 -13.18 -32.06
N ALA A 45 29.52 -13.06 -31.65
CA ALA A 45 30.24 -11.79 -31.68
C ALA A 45 30.25 -11.18 -33.10
N GLN A 46 30.54 -12.00 -34.10
CA GLN A 46 30.56 -11.58 -35.50
C GLN A 46 29.16 -11.16 -35.98
N LYS A 47 28.09 -11.89 -35.62
CA LYS A 47 26.72 -11.54 -35.96
C LYS A 47 26.34 -10.16 -35.41
N TYR A 48 26.68 -9.87 -34.15
CA TYR A 48 26.39 -8.58 -33.51
C TYR A 48 27.39 -7.48 -33.89
N GLY A 49 28.44 -7.80 -34.67
CA GLY A 49 29.47 -6.85 -35.07
C GLY A 49 30.48 -6.52 -33.97
N VAL A 50 30.52 -7.31 -32.90
CA VAL A 50 31.37 -7.06 -31.74
C VAL A 50 32.80 -7.51 -32.01
N LYS A 51 33.77 -6.60 -31.82
CA LYS A 51 35.19 -6.85 -31.94
C LYS A 51 35.87 -6.85 -30.58
N CYS A 52 37.03 -7.49 -30.48
CA CYS A 52 37.83 -7.56 -29.26
C CYS A 52 39.27 -7.20 -29.51
N VAL A 53 39.92 -6.69 -28.47
CA VAL A 53 41.38 -6.57 -28.36
C VAL A 53 41.86 -7.52 -27.27
N HIS A 54 42.99 -8.20 -27.55
CA HIS A 54 43.60 -9.17 -26.65
C HIS A 54 44.97 -8.67 -26.18
N ASP A 55 45.38 -9.07 -25.00
CA ASP A 55 46.76 -8.90 -24.53
C ASP A 55 47.71 -9.95 -25.16
N LEU A 56 48.99 -9.83 -24.83
CA LEU A 56 50.00 -10.74 -25.35
C LEU A 56 49.79 -12.20 -24.90
N GLN A 57 49.04 -12.43 -23.86
CA GLN A 57 48.67 -13.75 -23.35
C GLN A 57 47.38 -14.30 -23.98
N GLY A 58 46.73 -13.53 -24.85
CA GLY A 58 45.46 -13.92 -25.50
C GLY A 58 44.20 -13.67 -24.68
N ASN A 59 44.28 -12.97 -23.53
CA ASN A 59 43.10 -12.59 -22.77
C ASN A 59 42.43 -11.39 -23.38
N VAL A 60 41.11 -11.39 -23.40
CA VAL A 60 40.29 -10.25 -23.87
C VAL A 60 40.44 -9.07 -22.91
N ILE A 61 40.89 -7.92 -23.41
CA ILE A 61 41.09 -6.68 -22.64
C ILE A 61 40.13 -5.58 -22.96
N LYS A 62 39.56 -5.58 -24.18
CA LYS A 62 38.52 -4.61 -24.59
C LYS A 62 37.47 -5.28 -25.45
N HIS A 63 36.22 -4.87 -25.28
CA HIS A 63 35.11 -5.14 -26.19
C HIS A 63 34.67 -3.87 -26.88
N PHE A 64 34.32 -3.93 -28.17
CA PHE A 64 33.83 -2.84 -29.00
C PHE A 64 32.42 -3.21 -29.47
N TYR A 65 31.42 -2.54 -28.92
CA TYR A 65 30.00 -2.76 -29.23
C TYR A 65 29.53 -1.71 -30.23
N PRO A 66 29.21 -2.08 -31.47
CA PRO A 66 28.76 -1.14 -32.49
C PRO A 66 27.29 -0.75 -32.27
N TYR A 67 27.00 0.52 -32.48
CA TYR A 67 25.67 1.09 -32.45
C TYR A 67 25.35 1.79 -33.75
N TYR A 68 24.16 1.54 -34.27
CA TYR A 68 23.76 1.97 -35.59
C TYR A 68 22.59 2.96 -35.54
N ASN A 69 22.60 3.92 -36.46
CA ASN A 69 21.43 4.69 -36.86
C ASN A 69 20.91 4.10 -38.17
N GLY A 70 19.79 3.37 -38.12
CA GLY A 70 19.37 2.52 -39.22
C GLY A 70 20.44 1.46 -39.57
N HIS A 71 21.11 1.60 -40.70
CA HIS A 71 22.18 0.69 -41.16
C HIS A 71 23.59 1.31 -41.07
N GLU A 72 23.69 2.56 -40.66
CA GLU A 72 24.96 3.28 -40.57
C GLU A 72 25.56 3.15 -39.17
N LEU A 73 26.83 2.77 -39.07
CA LEU A 73 27.58 2.73 -37.83
C LEU A 73 27.81 4.16 -37.35
N SER A 74 27.15 4.54 -36.23
CA SER A 74 27.14 5.91 -35.73
C SER A 74 27.88 6.06 -34.41
N ALA A 75 28.02 4.99 -33.64
CA ALA A 75 28.78 4.99 -32.40
C ALA A 75 29.36 3.61 -32.07
N THR A 76 30.42 3.61 -31.27
CA THR A 76 30.98 2.40 -30.65
C THR A 76 31.10 2.62 -29.16
N LYS A 77 30.46 1.75 -28.36
CA LYS A 77 30.65 1.68 -26.92
C LYS A 77 31.80 0.72 -26.62
N VAL A 78 32.80 1.20 -25.94
CA VAL A 78 34.01 0.42 -25.63
C VAL A 78 34.02 0.08 -24.15
N ARG A 79 34.16 -1.21 -23.86
CA ARG A 79 34.34 -1.72 -22.50
C ARG A 79 35.80 -2.08 -22.27
N ASN A 80 36.41 -1.52 -21.23
CA ASN A 80 37.66 -2.03 -20.68
C ASN A 80 37.35 -3.19 -19.72
N CYS A 81 37.82 -4.40 -20.05
CA CYS A 81 37.51 -5.60 -19.28
C CYS A 81 38.26 -5.66 -17.93
N ARG A 82 39.39 -4.94 -17.80
CA ARG A 82 40.20 -4.91 -16.57
C ARG A 82 39.58 -4.05 -15.49
N ASP A 83 39.22 -2.80 -15.87
CA ASP A 83 38.74 -1.78 -14.92
C ASP A 83 37.21 -1.71 -14.88
N LYS A 84 36.51 -2.43 -15.76
CA LYS A 84 35.06 -2.40 -15.97
C LYS A 84 34.51 -1.02 -16.37
N ASP A 85 35.37 -0.14 -16.89
CA ASP A 85 35.00 1.17 -17.39
C ASP A 85 34.45 1.11 -18.81
N PHE A 86 33.58 2.09 -19.12
CA PHE A 86 32.99 2.25 -20.44
C PHE A 86 33.24 3.67 -20.96
N TYR A 87 33.52 3.79 -22.24
CA TYR A 87 33.44 5.05 -22.95
C TYR A 87 32.75 4.86 -24.29
N VAL A 88 32.26 5.93 -24.85
CA VAL A 88 31.55 5.93 -26.14
C VAL A 88 32.29 6.86 -27.11
N SER A 89 32.47 6.40 -28.35
CA SER A 89 32.95 7.15 -29.48
C SER A 89 31.84 7.29 -30.53
N GLY A 90 31.68 8.44 -31.12
CA GLY A 90 30.64 8.74 -32.12
C GLY A 90 29.32 9.27 -31.54
N SER A 91 28.29 9.34 -32.37
CA SER A 91 26.96 9.92 -32.06
C SER A 91 26.03 8.87 -31.44
N TYR A 92 26.18 8.63 -30.15
CA TYR A 92 25.47 7.56 -29.43
C TYR A 92 23.97 7.81 -29.19
N ASN A 93 23.60 9.09 -29.04
CA ASN A 93 22.20 9.42 -28.72
C ASN A 93 21.24 9.09 -29.86
N ASP A 94 21.71 9.19 -31.10
CA ASP A 94 20.89 9.02 -32.30
C ASP A 94 20.83 7.55 -32.77
N THR A 95 21.40 6.62 -32.01
CA THR A 95 21.42 5.19 -32.36
C THR A 95 20.21 4.45 -31.80
N GLY A 96 19.83 3.35 -32.47
CA GLY A 96 18.90 2.34 -31.95
C GLY A 96 19.49 1.53 -30.79
N LEU A 97 18.75 0.51 -30.35
CA LEU A 97 19.20 -0.45 -29.34
C LEU A 97 20.36 -1.30 -29.88
N PHE A 98 21.19 -1.85 -28.98
CA PHE A 98 22.23 -2.76 -29.41
C PHE A 98 21.64 -4.01 -30.08
N GLY A 99 22.08 -4.30 -31.28
CA GLY A 99 21.59 -5.43 -32.10
C GLY A 99 20.28 -5.18 -32.84
N GLN A 100 19.65 -3.99 -32.72
CA GLN A 100 18.37 -3.66 -33.34
C GLN A 100 18.38 -3.83 -34.87
N GLN A 101 19.48 -3.42 -35.54
CA GLN A 101 19.65 -3.52 -37.00
C GLN A 101 19.65 -4.96 -37.54
N LEU A 102 19.79 -5.96 -36.66
CA LEU A 102 19.85 -7.39 -37.05
C LEU A 102 18.49 -8.02 -37.27
N PHE A 103 17.42 -7.37 -36.76
CA PHE A 103 16.09 -7.96 -36.72
C PHE A 103 15.04 -6.98 -37.25
N LYS A 104 14.06 -7.47 -37.97
CA LYS A 104 13.01 -6.64 -38.62
C LYS A 104 11.61 -6.90 -38.04
N GLY A 105 11.43 -7.96 -37.28
CA GLY A 105 10.14 -8.37 -36.75
C GLY A 105 10.07 -9.87 -36.48
N GLY A 106 8.95 -10.32 -35.93
CA GLY A 106 8.71 -11.73 -35.66
C GLY A 106 7.83 -12.00 -34.42
N LYS A 107 7.82 -13.26 -34.00
CA LYS A 107 6.97 -13.68 -32.91
C LYS A 107 7.46 -13.20 -31.54
N TYR A 108 8.78 -13.20 -31.33
CA TYR A 108 9.40 -12.82 -30.07
C TYR A 108 10.62 -11.94 -30.30
N VAL A 109 10.75 -10.89 -29.49
CA VAL A 109 12.00 -10.15 -29.27
C VAL A 109 12.30 -10.12 -27.78
N THR A 110 13.55 -10.38 -27.42
CA THR A 110 14.01 -10.28 -26.04
C THR A 110 14.80 -8.99 -25.86
N VAL A 111 14.53 -8.27 -24.78
CA VAL A 111 15.27 -7.08 -24.38
C VAL A 111 16.03 -7.38 -23.09
N THR A 112 17.35 -7.15 -23.13
CA THR A 112 18.25 -7.32 -21.99
C THR A 112 18.81 -5.98 -21.50
N GLU A 113 19.46 -5.99 -20.36
CA GLU A 113 20.03 -4.77 -19.80
C GLU A 113 21.39 -4.43 -20.42
N GLY A 114 22.21 -5.44 -20.72
CA GLY A 114 23.57 -5.29 -21.23
C GLY A 114 23.83 -6.00 -22.55
N GLU A 115 24.85 -5.54 -23.27
CA GLU A 115 25.23 -6.09 -24.59
C GLU A 115 25.67 -7.55 -24.49
N CYS A 116 26.41 -7.91 -23.42
CA CYS A 116 26.81 -9.30 -23.18
C CYS A 116 25.59 -10.18 -22.90
N ASP A 117 24.58 -9.66 -22.20
CA ASP A 117 23.35 -10.38 -21.90
C ASP A 117 22.51 -10.61 -23.14
N ALA A 118 22.50 -9.65 -24.08
CA ALA A 118 21.85 -9.82 -25.38
C ALA A 118 22.49 -10.97 -26.18
N MET A 119 23.80 -10.96 -26.32
CA MET A 119 24.52 -12.01 -27.02
C MET A 119 24.41 -13.37 -26.32
N ALA A 120 24.50 -13.38 -24.99
CA ALA A 120 24.31 -14.60 -24.20
C ALA A 120 22.89 -15.15 -24.34
N THR A 121 21.88 -14.31 -24.25
CA THR A 121 20.47 -14.69 -24.46
C THR A 121 20.25 -15.26 -25.86
N TYR A 122 20.86 -14.64 -26.87
CA TYR A 122 20.77 -15.13 -28.25
C TYR A 122 21.31 -16.55 -28.36
N GLU A 123 22.47 -16.86 -27.76
CA GLU A 123 23.04 -18.22 -27.74
C GLU A 123 22.20 -19.20 -26.91
N LEU A 124 21.78 -18.79 -25.71
CA LEU A 124 20.94 -19.61 -24.85
C LEU A 124 19.62 -20.02 -25.52
N LEU A 125 19.08 -19.17 -26.40
CA LEU A 125 17.89 -19.44 -27.18
C LEU A 125 18.17 -20.17 -28.53
N GLY A 126 19.37 -20.71 -28.69
CA GLY A 126 19.76 -21.46 -29.90
C GLY A 126 19.90 -20.59 -31.14
N SER A 127 20.21 -19.31 -30.99
CA SER A 127 20.43 -18.34 -32.07
C SER A 127 19.21 -18.15 -33.01
N LYS A 128 18.01 -18.36 -32.46
CA LYS A 128 16.77 -18.38 -33.26
C LYS A 128 15.94 -17.10 -33.15
N TRP A 129 15.85 -16.50 -31.95
CA TRP A 129 14.94 -15.39 -31.70
C TRP A 129 15.69 -14.05 -31.67
N ALA A 130 14.97 -12.97 -31.96
CA ALA A 130 15.52 -11.62 -31.86
C ALA A 130 15.89 -11.27 -30.42
N VAL A 131 17.08 -10.72 -30.24
CA VAL A 131 17.55 -10.24 -28.93
C VAL A 131 18.29 -8.92 -29.09
N VAL A 132 17.90 -7.94 -28.30
CA VAL A 132 18.50 -6.60 -28.25
C VAL A 132 18.81 -6.21 -26.82
N SER A 133 19.69 -5.23 -26.60
CA SER A 133 19.84 -4.63 -25.29
C SER A 133 19.62 -3.12 -25.29
N ILE A 134 19.21 -2.61 -24.13
CA ILE A 134 19.13 -1.16 -23.89
C ILE A 134 20.55 -0.56 -23.86
N LYS A 135 20.62 0.76 -24.09
CA LYS A 135 21.89 1.48 -24.23
C LYS A 135 22.51 1.89 -22.89
N ARG A 136 21.65 2.33 -21.95
CA ARG A 136 22.04 3.11 -20.75
C ARG A 136 21.80 2.35 -19.44
N GLY A 137 21.62 1.03 -19.49
CA GLY A 137 21.30 0.21 -18.29
C GLY A 137 19.92 0.53 -17.70
N ALA A 138 19.61 -0.07 -16.54
CA ALA A 138 18.29 0.02 -15.90
C ALA A 138 17.76 1.46 -15.76
N ASN A 139 18.60 2.43 -15.40
CA ASN A 139 18.18 3.82 -15.21
C ASN A 139 17.73 4.52 -16.51
N GLY A 140 18.30 4.13 -17.65
CA GLY A 140 17.97 4.67 -18.97
C GLY A 140 16.92 3.86 -19.73
N ALA A 141 16.51 2.71 -19.23
CA ALA A 141 15.69 1.72 -19.92
C ALA A 141 14.40 2.29 -20.50
N VAL A 142 13.65 3.07 -19.71
CA VAL A 142 12.39 3.70 -20.15
C VAL A 142 12.60 4.63 -21.34
N ARG A 143 13.70 5.39 -21.33
CA ARG A 143 14.03 6.31 -22.43
C ARG A 143 14.41 5.54 -23.67
N ASP A 144 15.31 4.57 -23.56
CA ASP A 144 15.82 3.78 -24.68
C ASP A 144 14.67 3.02 -25.39
N ILE A 145 13.75 2.46 -24.62
CA ILE A 145 12.59 1.75 -25.16
C ILE A 145 11.60 2.73 -25.83
N LYS A 146 11.33 3.90 -25.22
CA LYS A 146 10.47 4.92 -25.84
C LYS A 146 11.00 5.40 -27.19
N GLU A 147 12.30 5.60 -27.27
CA GLU A 147 12.99 6.01 -28.52
C GLU A 147 12.93 4.92 -29.61
N SER A 148 12.66 3.66 -29.23
CA SER A 148 12.65 2.48 -30.14
C SER A 148 11.29 1.78 -30.22
N LEU A 149 10.18 2.41 -29.81
CA LEU A 149 8.87 1.74 -29.77
C LEU A 149 8.42 1.19 -31.11
N GLU A 150 8.66 1.90 -32.21
CA GLU A 150 8.32 1.48 -33.56
C GLU A 150 8.98 0.14 -33.95
N PHE A 151 10.24 -0.07 -33.56
CA PHE A 151 10.93 -1.35 -33.76
C PHE A 151 10.19 -2.52 -33.10
N PHE A 152 9.65 -2.30 -31.92
CA PHE A 152 8.93 -3.35 -31.19
C PHE A 152 7.53 -3.63 -31.75
N ASP A 153 6.94 -2.71 -32.51
CA ASP A 153 5.61 -2.91 -33.07
C ASP A 153 5.56 -4.09 -34.10
N ASP A 154 6.67 -4.38 -34.72
CA ASP A 154 6.82 -5.50 -35.67
C ASP A 154 6.93 -6.89 -35.02
N PHE A 155 6.92 -6.96 -33.67
CA PHE A 155 6.95 -8.20 -32.90
C PHE A 155 5.63 -8.45 -32.18
N GLU A 156 5.21 -9.73 -32.13
CA GLU A 156 3.99 -10.09 -31.39
C GLU A 156 4.21 -9.99 -29.86
N ASN A 157 5.36 -10.42 -29.37
CA ASN A 157 5.70 -10.46 -27.95
C ASN A 157 7.06 -9.83 -27.68
N VAL A 158 7.14 -9.04 -26.61
CA VAL A 158 8.38 -8.45 -26.09
C VAL A 158 8.70 -9.12 -24.76
N ILE A 159 9.81 -9.85 -24.71
CA ILE A 159 10.28 -10.55 -23.52
C ILE A 159 11.35 -9.67 -22.84
N ILE A 160 11.10 -9.25 -21.60
CA ILE A 160 12.02 -8.42 -20.84
C ILE A 160 12.84 -9.34 -19.92
N ALA A 161 14.15 -9.39 -20.12
CA ALA A 161 15.09 -10.21 -19.38
C ALA A 161 16.22 -9.34 -18.79
N PHE A 162 15.87 -8.47 -17.85
CA PHE A 162 16.82 -7.60 -17.13
C PHE A 162 17.45 -8.32 -15.94
N ASP A 163 18.45 -7.70 -15.34
CA ASP A 163 19.13 -8.20 -14.17
C ASP A 163 18.15 -8.47 -13.01
N LYS A 164 18.46 -9.48 -12.19
CA LYS A 164 17.61 -9.87 -11.06
C LYS A 164 17.75 -8.96 -9.84
N ASP A 165 18.56 -7.92 -9.90
CA ASP A 165 18.69 -6.96 -8.83
C ASP A 165 17.47 -6.01 -8.75
N LYS A 166 17.39 -5.20 -7.69
CA LYS A 166 16.26 -4.29 -7.47
C LYS A 166 16.06 -3.29 -8.61
N ALA A 167 17.16 -2.75 -9.16
CA ALA A 167 17.11 -1.76 -10.23
C ALA A 167 16.57 -2.36 -11.53
N GLY A 168 17.05 -3.56 -11.92
CA GLY A 168 16.57 -4.28 -13.09
C GLY A 168 15.11 -4.71 -12.98
N GLN A 169 14.67 -5.15 -11.80
CA GLN A 169 13.27 -5.52 -11.56
C GLN A 169 12.33 -4.30 -11.67
N GLU A 170 12.70 -3.17 -11.06
CA GLU A 170 11.91 -1.93 -11.17
C GLU A 170 11.87 -1.41 -12.62
N ALA A 171 13.01 -1.48 -13.32
CA ALA A 171 13.09 -1.09 -14.72
C ALA A 171 12.24 -1.99 -15.61
N SER A 172 12.23 -3.30 -15.38
CA SER A 172 11.39 -4.27 -16.10
C SER A 172 9.91 -3.90 -16.03
N ILE A 173 9.42 -3.54 -14.83
CA ILE A 173 8.03 -3.12 -14.63
C ILE A 173 7.73 -1.81 -15.36
N LYS A 174 8.63 -0.82 -15.26
CA LYS A 174 8.47 0.49 -15.92
C LYS A 174 8.47 0.36 -17.44
N VAL A 175 9.34 -0.48 -17.98
CA VAL A 175 9.44 -0.77 -19.41
C VAL A 175 8.21 -1.55 -19.89
N ALA A 176 7.75 -2.56 -19.18
CA ALA A 176 6.58 -3.33 -19.55
C ALA A 176 5.31 -2.48 -19.73
N ARG A 177 5.19 -1.40 -18.94
CA ARG A 177 4.07 -0.44 -19.04
C ARG A 177 4.04 0.39 -20.32
N LEU A 178 5.12 0.42 -21.08
CA LEU A 178 5.20 1.17 -22.35
C LEU A 178 4.54 0.42 -23.50
N PHE A 179 4.38 -0.88 -23.36
CA PHE A 179 3.79 -1.73 -24.40
C PHE A 179 2.29 -1.89 -24.25
N LYS A 180 1.63 -2.20 -25.35
CA LYS A 180 0.19 -2.54 -25.34
C LYS A 180 -0.07 -3.70 -24.37
N PRO A 181 -1.21 -3.70 -23.64
CA PRO A 181 -1.57 -4.79 -22.76
C PRO A 181 -1.46 -6.16 -23.46
N GLY A 182 -0.83 -7.12 -22.78
CA GLY A 182 -0.62 -8.47 -23.31
C GLY A 182 0.65 -8.68 -24.13
N LYS A 183 1.31 -7.60 -24.62
CA LYS A 183 2.51 -7.69 -25.47
C LYS A 183 3.79 -7.93 -24.68
N ALA A 184 3.94 -7.29 -23.52
CA ALA A 184 5.15 -7.41 -22.69
C ALA A 184 5.06 -8.62 -21.74
N ARG A 185 6.16 -9.36 -21.64
CA ARG A 185 6.34 -10.48 -20.71
C ARG A 185 7.64 -10.29 -19.96
N ILE A 186 7.68 -10.66 -18.68
CA ILE A 186 8.87 -10.51 -17.84
C ILE A 186 9.41 -11.90 -17.50
N VAL A 187 10.71 -12.10 -17.72
CA VAL A 187 11.43 -13.32 -17.34
C VAL A 187 11.77 -13.23 -15.86
N THR A 188 11.50 -14.28 -15.11
CA THR A 188 12.00 -14.46 -13.76
C THR A 188 13.12 -15.48 -13.80
N LEU A 189 14.36 -15.03 -13.66
CA LEU A 189 15.52 -15.92 -13.63
C LEU A 189 15.49 -16.82 -12.39
N PRO A 190 15.90 -18.10 -12.48
CA PRO A 190 16.00 -19.00 -11.35
C PRO A 190 16.89 -18.45 -10.22
N ASN A 191 16.70 -18.97 -9.00
CA ASN A 191 17.51 -18.53 -7.86
C ASN A 191 18.98 -18.89 -8.06
N GLY A 192 19.88 -18.00 -7.64
CA GLY A 192 21.33 -18.17 -7.76
C GLY A 192 21.93 -17.51 -9.01
N TRP A 193 21.13 -17.02 -9.96
CA TRP A 193 21.61 -16.38 -11.19
C TRP A 193 21.21 -14.93 -11.24
N LYS A 194 22.17 -14.05 -11.62
CA LYS A 194 21.97 -12.60 -11.67
C LYS A 194 21.41 -12.14 -13.01
N ASP A 195 22.02 -12.59 -14.10
CA ASP A 195 21.77 -12.14 -15.46
C ASP A 195 21.90 -13.31 -16.47
N PRO A 196 21.46 -13.14 -17.73
CA PRO A 196 21.57 -14.17 -18.75
C PRO A 196 23.01 -14.60 -19.07
N ASN A 197 23.96 -13.67 -19.03
CA ASN A 197 25.37 -14.01 -19.29
C ASN A 197 25.96 -14.90 -18.19
N ASP A 198 25.57 -14.67 -16.95
CA ASP A 198 25.96 -15.53 -15.84
C ASP A 198 25.45 -16.97 -16.04
N MET A 199 24.23 -17.14 -16.51
CA MET A 199 23.68 -18.46 -16.86
C MET A 199 24.43 -19.13 -18.02
N LEU A 200 24.78 -18.38 -19.07
CA LEU A 200 25.58 -18.90 -20.19
C LEU A 200 26.96 -19.38 -19.72
N ARG A 201 27.63 -18.56 -18.90
CA ARG A 201 28.95 -18.87 -18.32
C ARG A 201 28.95 -20.17 -17.52
N ASN A 202 27.83 -20.52 -16.92
CA ASN A 202 27.63 -21.71 -16.09
C ASN A 202 26.92 -22.86 -16.82
N ASN A 203 26.76 -22.78 -18.17
CA ASN A 203 26.15 -23.81 -19.02
C ASN A 203 24.66 -24.12 -18.66
N LYS A 204 23.91 -23.12 -18.22
CA LYS A 204 22.51 -23.23 -17.76
C LYS A 204 21.49 -22.98 -18.87
N HIS A 205 21.73 -23.54 -20.05
CA HIS A 205 20.87 -23.36 -21.25
C HIS A 205 19.43 -23.82 -21.00
N LYS A 206 19.28 -25.05 -20.49
CA LYS A 206 17.96 -25.62 -20.25
C LYS A 206 17.14 -24.78 -19.25
N GLU A 207 17.76 -24.44 -18.14
CA GLU A 207 17.11 -23.65 -17.07
C GLU A 207 16.70 -22.25 -17.57
N PHE A 208 17.54 -21.62 -18.42
CA PHE A 208 17.20 -20.33 -19.01
C PHE A 208 16.03 -20.43 -19.99
N VAL A 209 16.06 -21.42 -20.90
CA VAL A 209 15.01 -21.65 -21.88
C VAL A 209 13.67 -21.93 -21.18
N GLU A 210 13.66 -22.73 -20.11
CA GLU A 210 12.49 -22.99 -19.30
C GLU A 210 11.95 -21.70 -18.68
N ALA A 211 12.81 -20.86 -18.08
CA ALA A 211 12.43 -19.59 -17.49
C ALA A 211 11.89 -18.59 -18.56
N TRP A 212 12.51 -18.58 -19.72
CA TRP A 212 12.10 -17.74 -20.83
C TRP A 212 10.68 -18.10 -21.34
N TRP A 213 10.40 -19.40 -21.54
CA TRP A 213 9.05 -19.87 -21.91
C TRP A 213 8.01 -19.69 -20.80
N ALA A 214 8.44 -19.80 -19.55
CA ALA A 214 7.59 -19.54 -18.39
C ALA A 214 7.39 -18.05 -18.10
N SER A 215 7.97 -17.14 -18.91
CA SER A 215 7.81 -15.70 -18.74
C SER A 215 6.33 -15.31 -18.69
N LYS A 216 5.97 -14.49 -17.69
CA LYS A 216 4.57 -14.09 -17.46
C LYS A 216 4.25 -12.79 -18.18
N VAL A 217 3.07 -12.72 -18.77
CA VAL A 217 2.52 -11.45 -19.29
C VAL A 217 2.50 -10.44 -18.15
N TYR A 218 3.04 -9.26 -18.42
CA TYR A 218 3.00 -8.18 -17.45
C TYR A 218 1.54 -7.84 -17.11
N THR A 219 1.22 -7.99 -15.85
CA THR A 219 -0.08 -7.64 -15.28
C THR A 219 0.13 -6.50 -14.28
N PRO A 220 -0.55 -5.36 -14.43
CA PRO A 220 -0.47 -4.27 -13.45
C PRO A 220 -0.83 -4.75 -12.05
N SER A 221 -0.21 -4.13 -11.02
CA SER A 221 -0.56 -4.42 -9.63
C SER A 221 -2.05 -4.22 -9.38
N GLY A 222 -2.66 -5.14 -8.63
CA GLY A 222 -4.10 -5.13 -8.36
C GLY A 222 -4.97 -5.91 -9.36
N VAL A 223 -4.41 -6.35 -10.50
CA VAL A 223 -5.09 -7.28 -11.42
C VAL A 223 -4.54 -8.69 -11.18
N ILE A 224 -5.42 -9.61 -10.83
CA ILE A 224 -5.06 -10.99 -10.45
C ILE A 224 -5.66 -11.97 -11.45
N ASN A 225 -4.84 -12.90 -11.95
CA ASN A 225 -5.35 -14.06 -12.66
C ASN A 225 -5.91 -15.07 -11.65
N VAL A 226 -7.23 -15.12 -11.53
CA VAL A 226 -7.92 -15.96 -10.53
C VAL A 226 -7.63 -17.46 -10.73
N SER A 227 -7.45 -17.91 -11.97
CA SER A 227 -7.18 -19.34 -12.23
C SER A 227 -5.85 -19.82 -11.62
N GLU A 228 -4.87 -18.93 -11.50
CA GLU A 228 -3.57 -19.21 -10.87
C GLU A 228 -3.61 -19.14 -9.33
N GLN A 229 -4.71 -18.65 -8.74
CA GLN A 229 -4.83 -18.45 -7.30
C GLN A 229 -5.63 -19.57 -6.59
N ARG A 230 -5.95 -20.65 -7.29
CA ARG A 230 -6.81 -21.72 -6.75
C ARG A 230 -6.31 -22.29 -5.42
N GLU A 231 -5.01 -22.56 -5.32
CA GLU A 231 -4.42 -23.09 -4.08
C GLU A 231 -4.47 -22.05 -2.95
N LYS A 232 -4.13 -20.78 -3.26
CA LYS A 232 -4.22 -19.70 -2.27
C LYS A 232 -5.65 -19.45 -1.81
N PHE A 233 -6.63 -19.64 -2.67
CA PHE A 233 -8.04 -19.53 -2.31
C PHE A 233 -8.46 -20.59 -1.28
N HIS A 234 -8.02 -21.84 -1.45
CA HIS A 234 -8.33 -22.92 -0.51
C HIS A 234 -7.53 -22.82 0.79
N ASN A 235 -6.28 -22.35 0.72
CA ASN A 235 -5.36 -22.22 1.84
C ASN A 235 -5.38 -20.83 2.48
N ARG A 236 -6.45 -20.04 2.29
CA ARG A 236 -6.53 -18.71 2.92
C ARG A 236 -6.53 -18.87 4.45
N GLU A 237 -5.71 -18.10 5.11
CA GLU A 237 -5.74 -17.94 6.55
C GLU A 237 -7.12 -17.39 6.97
N ARG A 238 -7.78 -18.09 7.87
CA ARG A 238 -9.01 -17.58 8.47
C ARG A 238 -8.60 -16.50 9.47
N LYS A 239 -9.06 -15.28 9.27
CA LYS A 239 -8.92 -14.24 10.28
C LYS A 239 -9.77 -14.67 11.47
N GLU A 240 -9.14 -14.84 12.62
CA GLU A 240 -9.86 -15.11 13.86
C GLU A 240 -10.73 -13.90 14.20
N SER A 241 -11.96 -14.16 14.65
CA SER A 241 -12.84 -13.13 15.15
C SER A 241 -12.80 -13.14 16.67
N VAL A 242 -12.74 -11.95 17.29
CA VAL A 242 -12.89 -11.76 18.72
C VAL A 242 -14.37 -11.50 19.00
N PRO A 243 -15.04 -12.25 19.86
CA PRO A 243 -16.44 -11.98 20.19
C PRO A 243 -16.61 -10.55 20.72
N TYR A 244 -17.74 -9.92 20.46
CA TYR A 244 -18.15 -8.72 21.19
C TYR A 244 -18.52 -9.07 22.63
N PRO A 245 -18.45 -8.12 23.58
CA PRO A 245 -18.96 -8.35 24.94
C PRO A 245 -20.49 -8.53 25.01
N TYR A 246 -21.17 -8.39 23.87
CA TYR A 246 -22.62 -8.45 23.75
C TYR A 246 -23.03 -9.53 22.75
N GLU A 247 -23.85 -10.47 23.20
CA GLU A 247 -24.22 -11.67 22.42
C GLU A 247 -25.08 -11.32 21.20
N GLY A 248 -25.98 -10.34 21.31
CA GLY A 248 -26.80 -9.93 20.18
C GLY A 248 -25.98 -9.33 19.02
N LEU A 249 -24.83 -8.68 19.32
CA LEU A 249 -23.89 -8.28 18.29
C LEU A 249 -23.19 -9.51 17.66
N ASN A 250 -22.83 -10.50 18.49
CA ASN A 250 -22.19 -11.73 18.00
C ASN A 250 -23.09 -12.54 17.06
N LYS A 251 -24.38 -12.65 17.38
CA LYS A 251 -25.37 -13.35 16.55
C LYS A 251 -25.46 -12.76 15.14
N LYS A 252 -25.28 -11.45 14.98
CA LYS A 252 -25.39 -10.76 13.67
C LYS A 252 -24.05 -10.52 12.98
N LEU A 253 -22.98 -10.24 13.75
CA LEU A 253 -21.69 -9.81 13.21
C LEU A 253 -20.62 -10.89 13.23
N TYR A 254 -20.83 -11.99 14.00
CA TYR A 254 -19.84 -13.06 14.22
C TYR A 254 -18.50 -12.57 14.80
N GLY A 255 -18.55 -11.54 15.65
CA GLY A 255 -17.40 -10.96 16.34
C GLY A 255 -16.69 -9.82 15.57
N LEU A 256 -15.69 -9.23 16.25
CA LEU A 256 -14.76 -8.24 15.73
C LEU A 256 -13.66 -8.93 14.90
N ARG A 257 -13.26 -8.35 13.79
CA ARG A 257 -12.20 -8.91 12.92
C ARG A 257 -11.10 -7.90 12.66
N GLN A 258 -9.86 -8.36 12.73
CA GLN A 258 -8.73 -7.56 12.25
C GLN A 258 -8.88 -7.28 10.73
N GLY A 259 -8.43 -6.11 10.29
CA GLY A 259 -8.59 -5.64 8.92
C GLY A 259 -9.98 -5.10 8.60
N GLU A 260 -10.78 -4.76 9.63
CA GLU A 260 -12.06 -4.06 9.49
C GLU A 260 -12.02 -2.69 10.15
N LEU A 261 -12.76 -1.75 9.56
CA LEU A 261 -13.05 -0.44 10.13
C LEU A 261 -14.49 -0.48 10.67
N VAL A 262 -14.62 -0.54 11.99
CA VAL A 262 -15.92 -0.55 12.69
C VAL A 262 -16.21 0.84 13.21
N THR A 263 -17.34 1.42 12.85
CA THR A 263 -17.78 2.73 13.36
C THR A 263 -18.87 2.55 14.40
N LEU A 264 -18.63 3.11 15.59
CA LEU A 264 -19.61 3.25 16.66
C LEU A 264 -20.17 4.68 16.62
N THR A 265 -21.48 4.83 16.58
CA THR A 265 -22.12 6.14 16.52
C THR A 265 -23.30 6.25 17.48
N GLY A 266 -23.73 7.47 17.78
CA GLY A 266 -24.85 7.75 18.66
C GLY A 266 -24.92 9.23 19.02
N GLY A 267 -26.04 9.66 19.55
CA GLY A 267 -26.22 11.01 20.07
C GLY A 267 -25.28 11.31 21.25
N THR A 268 -25.19 12.58 21.63
CA THR A 268 -24.41 12.99 22.80
C THR A 268 -25.03 12.41 24.08
N GLY A 269 -24.18 11.88 24.97
CA GLY A 269 -24.63 11.31 26.25
C GLY A 269 -25.28 9.92 26.17
N LEU A 270 -25.37 9.29 24.99
CA LEU A 270 -26.02 7.98 24.82
C LEU A 270 -25.10 6.78 25.20
N GLY A 271 -23.94 7.00 25.79
CA GLY A 271 -23.08 5.94 26.29
C GLY A 271 -22.03 5.44 25.31
N LYS A 272 -21.67 6.20 24.24
CA LYS A 272 -20.59 5.81 23.31
C LYS A 272 -19.30 5.46 24.03
N SER A 273 -18.80 6.34 24.88
CA SER A 273 -17.55 6.12 25.62
C SER A 273 -17.65 4.92 26.58
N SER A 274 -18.83 4.65 27.17
CA SER A 274 -19.03 3.45 28.00
C SER A 274 -18.93 2.17 27.18
N VAL A 275 -19.59 2.11 26.01
CA VAL A 275 -19.47 0.97 25.08
C VAL A 275 -18.03 0.83 24.57
N THR A 276 -17.37 1.94 24.26
CA THR A 276 -15.97 1.93 23.81
C THR A 276 -15.05 1.32 24.87
N ARG A 277 -15.22 1.70 26.14
CA ARG A 277 -14.45 1.12 27.26
C ARG A 277 -14.72 -0.36 27.48
N GLU A 278 -15.98 -0.81 27.38
CA GLU A 278 -16.30 -2.25 27.43
C GLU A 278 -15.59 -3.00 26.30
N LEU A 279 -15.51 -2.44 25.09
CA LEU A 279 -14.78 -3.03 23.96
C LEU A 279 -13.27 -3.03 24.21
N GLU A 280 -12.70 -1.92 24.69
CA GLU A 280 -11.28 -1.81 25.04
C GLU A 280 -10.87 -2.84 26.09
N HIS A 281 -11.59 -2.87 27.22
CA HIS A 281 -11.38 -3.85 28.27
C HIS A 281 -11.52 -5.29 27.74
N HIS A 282 -12.56 -5.56 26.95
CA HIS A 282 -12.80 -6.87 26.38
C HIS A 282 -11.67 -7.35 25.48
N LEU A 283 -11.15 -6.47 24.60
CA LEU A 283 -9.99 -6.77 23.75
C LEU A 283 -8.74 -7.04 24.58
N ILE A 284 -8.47 -6.21 25.59
CA ILE A 284 -7.32 -6.36 26.49
C ILE A 284 -7.39 -7.68 27.27
N LYS A 285 -8.56 -8.03 27.80
CA LYS A 285 -8.73 -9.20 28.67
C LYS A 285 -8.81 -10.52 27.90
N ASN A 286 -9.48 -10.53 26.75
CA ASN A 286 -9.82 -11.77 26.04
C ASN A 286 -8.94 -12.06 24.82
N THR A 287 -7.95 -11.21 24.53
CA THR A 287 -6.94 -11.47 23.50
C THR A 287 -5.52 -11.37 24.07
N LYS A 288 -4.54 -11.76 23.27
CA LYS A 288 -3.12 -11.50 23.54
C LYS A 288 -2.58 -10.32 22.74
N ASP A 289 -3.44 -9.64 22.01
CA ASP A 289 -3.10 -8.56 21.09
C ASP A 289 -2.78 -7.27 21.85
N ASN A 290 -1.90 -6.47 21.30
CA ASN A 290 -1.68 -5.10 21.78
C ASN A 290 -2.80 -4.19 21.28
N VAL A 291 -3.22 -3.26 22.13
CA VAL A 291 -4.31 -2.31 21.88
C VAL A 291 -3.79 -0.88 21.92
N GLY A 292 -4.04 -0.13 20.85
CA GLY A 292 -3.77 1.31 20.79
C GLY A 292 -5.05 2.12 21.04
N ILE A 293 -4.97 3.21 21.79
CA ILE A 293 -6.12 4.06 22.12
C ILE A 293 -5.77 5.51 21.84
N ILE A 294 -6.54 6.16 20.99
CA ILE A 294 -6.50 7.60 20.73
C ILE A 294 -7.80 8.21 21.20
N ALA A 295 -7.82 8.64 22.47
CA ALA A 295 -8.93 9.40 23.06
C ALA A 295 -8.60 10.89 22.99
N LEU A 296 -9.35 11.64 22.19
CA LEU A 296 -9.08 13.05 21.91
C LEU A 296 -9.87 14.01 22.80
N GLU A 297 -10.86 13.53 23.54
CA GLU A 297 -11.68 14.33 24.45
C GLU A 297 -11.24 14.24 25.92
N GLU A 298 -10.35 13.32 26.25
CA GLU A 298 -9.97 13.08 27.63
C GLU A 298 -8.47 12.83 27.82
N ASP A 299 -8.01 13.03 29.06
CA ASP A 299 -6.65 12.69 29.48
C ASP A 299 -6.46 11.17 29.53
N TRP A 300 -5.24 10.70 29.25
CA TRP A 300 -4.90 9.28 29.27
C TRP A 300 -5.22 8.58 30.60
N ARG A 301 -5.12 9.31 31.77
CA ARG A 301 -5.48 8.76 33.06
C ARG A 301 -6.97 8.43 33.12
N ARG A 302 -7.81 9.33 32.60
CA ARG A 302 -9.26 9.13 32.54
C ARG A 302 -9.62 7.92 31.71
N THR A 303 -8.92 7.72 30.58
CA THR A 303 -9.09 6.54 29.71
C THR A 303 -8.74 5.28 30.49
N ILE A 304 -7.57 5.24 31.13
CA ILE A 304 -7.14 4.07 31.91
C ILE A 304 -8.06 3.82 33.11
N ASP A 305 -8.42 4.85 33.87
CA ASP A 305 -9.37 4.70 34.99
C ASP A 305 -10.73 4.13 34.50
N GLY A 306 -11.16 4.49 33.32
CA GLY A 306 -12.35 3.92 32.69
C GLY A 306 -12.24 2.43 32.40
N ILE A 307 -11.11 1.98 31.86
CA ILE A 307 -10.83 0.56 31.59
C ILE A 307 -10.71 -0.23 32.91
N LEU A 308 -9.95 0.30 33.86
CA LEU A 308 -9.77 -0.34 35.16
C LEU A 308 -11.06 -0.38 35.97
N SER A 309 -11.98 0.58 35.78
CA SER A 309 -13.31 0.57 36.41
C SER A 309 -14.12 -0.66 36.00
N ILE A 310 -13.97 -1.11 34.76
CA ILE A 310 -14.63 -2.32 34.28
C ILE A 310 -14.03 -3.57 34.93
N GLU A 311 -12.70 -3.62 35.04
CA GLU A 311 -12.02 -4.74 35.72
C GLU A 311 -12.36 -4.81 37.20
N ALA A 312 -12.40 -3.66 37.87
CA ALA A 312 -12.75 -3.55 39.29
C ALA A 312 -14.24 -3.73 39.57
N ASN A 313 -15.08 -3.72 38.54
CA ASN A 313 -16.54 -3.64 38.66
C ASN A 313 -16.98 -2.47 39.59
N ALA A 314 -16.29 -1.31 39.48
CA ALA A 314 -16.48 -0.14 40.33
C ALA A 314 -16.01 1.12 39.58
N ARG A 315 -16.67 2.25 39.78
CA ARG A 315 -16.35 3.53 39.13
C ARG A 315 -15.09 4.19 39.68
N LEU A 316 -13.89 3.65 39.34
CA LEU A 316 -12.60 4.15 39.85
C LEU A 316 -12.28 5.59 39.43
N TYR A 317 -12.94 6.13 38.42
CA TYR A 317 -12.86 7.53 38.04
C TYR A 317 -13.60 8.49 38.97
N VAL A 318 -14.30 7.95 40.00
CA VAL A 318 -14.92 8.71 41.09
C VAL A 318 -14.06 8.58 42.33
N ASP A 319 -13.45 9.67 42.78
CA ASP A 319 -12.45 9.64 43.86
C ASP A 319 -12.97 8.93 45.13
N GLN A 320 -14.22 9.23 45.58
CA GLN A 320 -14.82 8.60 46.75
C GLN A 320 -15.00 7.07 46.62
N ILE A 321 -15.06 6.56 45.40
CA ILE A 321 -15.14 5.12 45.17
C ILE A 321 -13.74 4.54 45.06
N ARG A 322 -12.81 5.22 44.36
CA ARG A 322 -11.40 4.85 44.27
C ARG A 322 -10.72 4.72 45.63
N ASP A 323 -10.99 5.65 46.55
CA ASP A 323 -10.42 5.69 47.89
C ASP A 323 -10.85 4.51 48.78
N ARG A 324 -11.79 3.67 48.33
CA ARG A 324 -12.19 2.43 49.03
C ARG A 324 -11.23 1.28 48.78
N PHE A 325 -10.38 1.39 47.74
CA PHE A 325 -9.45 0.36 47.33
C PHE A 325 -8.04 0.67 47.83
N SER A 326 -7.35 -0.32 48.33
CA SER A 326 -5.93 -0.23 48.67
C SER A 326 -5.07 -0.08 47.43
N LYS A 327 -3.84 0.38 47.59
CA LYS A 327 -2.90 0.47 46.48
C LYS A 327 -2.66 -0.90 45.85
N GLU A 328 -2.55 -1.95 46.63
CA GLU A 328 -2.32 -3.33 46.20
C GLU A 328 -3.48 -3.89 45.37
N GLU A 329 -4.71 -3.47 45.67
CA GLU A 329 -5.89 -3.83 44.88
C GLU A 329 -5.90 -3.08 43.55
N LEU A 330 -5.60 -1.78 43.58
CA LEU A 330 -5.49 -0.97 42.36
C LEU A 330 -4.37 -1.49 41.42
N ASP A 331 -3.22 -1.88 41.99
CA ASP A 331 -2.11 -2.46 41.25
C ASP A 331 -2.53 -3.79 40.54
N LYS A 332 -3.33 -4.64 41.22
CA LYS A 332 -3.89 -5.87 40.61
C LYS A 332 -4.81 -5.58 39.44
N PHE A 333 -5.66 -4.55 39.51
CA PHE A 333 -6.48 -4.16 38.35
C PHE A 333 -5.60 -3.66 37.20
N PHE A 334 -4.49 -2.99 37.54
CA PHE A 334 -3.55 -2.48 36.55
C PHE A 334 -2.79 -3.59 35.81
N ASP A 335 -2.67 -4.78 36.39
CA ASP A 335 -1.96 -5.93 35.80
C ASP A 335 -2.56 -6.42 34.48
N ILE A 336 -3.85 -6.16 34.20
CA ILE A 336 -4.46 -6.50 32.91
C ILE A 336 -3.81 -5.80 31.71
N LEU A 337 -3.15 -4.65 31.95
CA LEU A 337 -2.50 -3.85 30.91
C LEU A 337 -1.16 -4.45 30.46
N TYR A 338 -0.71 -5.51 31.12
CA TYR A 338 0.52 -6.23 30.84
C TYR A 338 0.26 -7.66 30.37
N ASP A 339 1.24 -8.26 29.69
CA ASP A 339 1.23 -9.70 29.46
C ASP A 339 1.84 -10.47 30.64
N GLY A 340 1.80 -11.81 30.58
CA GLY A 340 2.38 -12.68 31.62
C GLY A 340 3.89 -12.53 31.81
N GLU A 341 4.59 -11.76 30.98
CA GLU A 341 6.01 -11.43 31.05
C GLU A 341 6.25 -9.94 31.43
N ASN A 342 5.25 -9.27 31.95
CA ASN A 342 5.26 -7.84 32.30
C ASN A 342 5.58 -6.88 31.14
N ARG A 343 5.27 -7.29 29.89
CA ARG A 343 5.37 -6.39 28.75
C ARG A 343 4.09 -5.59 28.57
N ASN A 344 4.23 -4.30 28.30
CA ASN A 344 3.10 -3.41 28.06
C ASN A 344 2.31 -3.84 26.81
N ARG A 345 1.00 -3.91 26.94
CA ARG A 345 0.07 -4.26 25.86
C ARG A 345 -0.86 -3.12 25.44
N VAL A 346 -0.92 -2.05 26.22
CA VAL A 346 -1.84 -0.94 26.00
C VAL A 346 -1.07 0.36 25.75
N TRP A 347 -1.37 1.01 24.65
CA TRP A 347 -0.73 2.24 24.21
C TRP A 347 -1.77 3.34 24.08
N VAL A 348 -1.66 4.37 24.91
CA VAL A 348 -2.64 5.48 24.95
C VAL A 348 -2.00 6.76 24.44
N HIS A 349 -2.72 7.49 23.60
CA HIS A 349 -2.32 8.83 23.18
C HIS A 349 -2.57 9.82 24.31
N SER A 350 -1.51 10.51 24.74
CA SER A 350 -1.63 11.64 25.67
C SER A 350 -1.89 12.92 24.88
N HIS A 351 -3.05 13.53 25.11
CA HIS A 351 -3.47 14.73 24.42
C HIS A 351 -2.82 15.98 25.02
N PHE A 352 -1.62 16.31 24.54
CA PHE A 352 -1.00 17.62 24.74
C PHE A 352 -0.39 18.06 23.40
N GLY A 353 -1.10 18.91 22.65
CA GLY A 353 -0.56 19.43 21.40
C GLY A 353 -1.60 19.64 20.30
N THR A 354 -1.15 19.80 19.10
CA THR A 354 -1.96 20.06 17.92
C THR A 354 -2.78 18.84 17.50
N ASN A 355 -4.05 19.07 17.15
CA ASN A 355 -4.90 18.09 16.48
C ASN A 355 -4.55 17.97 14.97
N ASP A 356 -3.27 18.07 14.64
CA ASP A 356 -2.83 17.90 13.25
C ASP A 356 -3.10 16.47 12.80
N ILE A 357 -3.85 16.34 11.72
CA ILE A 357 -4.25 15.06 11.13
C ILE A 357 -3.01 14.21 10.79
N ASP A 358 -1.95 14.82 10.28
CA ASP A 358 -0.73 14.08 9.88
C ASP A 358 0.02 13.55 11.09
N ASP A 359 0.06 14.30 12.19
CA ASP A 359 0.63 13.87 13.46
C ASP A 359 -0.16 12.68 14.05
N ILE A 360 -1.49 12.73 14.05
CA ILE A 360 -2.33 11.62 14.50
C ILE A 360 -2.11 10.36 13.64
N PHE A 361 -2.04 10.50 12.30
CA PHE A 361 -1.75 9.35 11.44
C PHE A 361 -0.34 8.77 11.64
N THR A 362 0.62 9.60 11.98
CA THR A 362 1.98 9.15 12.38
C THR A 362 1.92 8.33 13.66
N LYS A 363 1.16 8.76 14.65
CA LYS A 363 0.95 8.02 15.91
C LYS A 363 0.18 6.72 15.69
N LEU A 364 -0.87 6.72 14.86
CA LEU A 364 -1.59 5.51 14.47
C LEU A 364 -0.65 4.48 13.82
N ARG A 365 0.18 4.91 12.86
CA ARG A 365 1.18 4.03 12.24
C ARG A 365 2.21 3.51 13.24
N PHE A 366 2.66 4.35 14.16
CA PHE A 366 3.59 3.94 15.22
C PHE A 366 2.96 2.89 16.14
N MET A 367 1.72 3.10 16.60
CA MET A 367 1.01 2.11 17.44
C MET A 367 0.85 0.77 16.71
N ILE A 368 0.41 0.79 15.43
CA ILE A 368 0.16 -0.43 14.68
C ILE A 368 1.45 -1.14 14.29
N ILE A 369 2.42 -0.42 13.74
CA ILE A 369 3.65 -1.03 13.16
C ILE A 369 4.76 -1.11 14.21
N GLY A 370 4.96 -0.05 14.99
CA GLY A 370 6.06 0.04 15.97
C GLY A 370 5.76 -0.67 17.29
N CYS A 371 4.49 -0.64 17.73
CA CYS A 371 4.05 -1.28 18.98
C CYS A 371 3.25 -2.57 18.73
N ASP A 372 3.12 -3.02 17.50
CA ASP A 372 2.38 -4.23 17.08
C ASP A 372 0.92 -4.26 17.58
N CYS A 373 0.26 -3.09 17.65
CA CYS A 373 -1.14 -3.02 18.04
C CYS A 373 -2.01 -3.63 16.91
N LYS A 374 -2.72 -4.70 17.23
CA LYS A 374 -3.67 -5.35 16.31
C LYS A 374 -5.01 -4.64 16.27
N TRP A 375 -5.31 -3.92 17.32
CA TRP A 375 -6.54 -3.16 17.51
C TRP A 375 -6.22 -1.72 17.85
N VAL A 376 -6.93 -0.78 17.23
CA VAL A 376 -6.82 0.64 17.59
C VAL A 376 -8.22 1.24 17.73
N VAL A 377 -8.41 1.95 18.84
CA VAL A 377 -9.65 2.70 19.12
C VAL A 377 -9.39 4.20 18.93
N VAL A 378 -10.25 4.86 18.17
CA VAL A 378 -10.17 6.31 17.90
C VAL A 378 -11.46 6.99 18.37
N ASP A 379 -11.40 7.71 19.48
CA ASP A 379 -12.50 8.45 20.09
C ASP A 379 -12.18 9.96 20.13
N HIS A 380 -12.76 10.85 19.30
CA HIS A 380 -13.66 10.56 18.17
C HIS A 380 -13.25 11.34 16.91
N LEU A 381 -13.78 10.90 15.76
CA LEU A 381 -13.49 11.44 14.43
C LEU A 381 -13.56 12.98 14.33
N HIS A 382 -14.60 13.60 14.90
CA HIS A 382 -14.87 15.03 14.72
C HIS A 382 -13.86 15.94 15.44
N MET A 383 -13.13 15.44 16.44
CA MET A 383 -12.03 16.19 17.06
C MET A 383 -10.83 16.33 16.11
N LEU A 384 -10.63 15.37 15.21
CA LEU A 384 -9.59 15.45 14.17
C LEU A 384 -9.89 16.56 13.14
N VAL A 385 -11.15 16.94 13.01
CA VAL A 385 -11.62 17.92 12.03
C VAL A 385 -11.80 19.31 12.63
N SER A 386 -11.85 19.43 13.95
CA SER A 386 -12.11 20.69 14.66
C SER A 386 -11.10 21.82 14.40
N ALA A 387 -9.92 21.49 13.92
CA ALA A 387 -8.87 22.45 13.51
C ALA A 387 -9.04 22.99 12.08
N VAL A 388 -10.02 22.47 11.32
CA VAL A 388 -10.25 22.84 9.91
C VAL A 388 -11.36 23.89 9.84
N HIS A 389 -11.24 24.86 8.91
CA HIS A 389 -12.27 25.87 8.70
C HIS A 389 -13.63 25.25 8.31
N GLU A 390 -14.74 25.81 8.82
CA GLU A 390 -16.11 25.27 8.68
C GLU A 390 -16.53 24.88 7.24
N GLY A 391 -15.99 25.50 6.21
CA GLY A 391 -16.28 25.16 4.80
C GLY A 391 -15.65 23.86 4.29
N ASP A 392 -14.69 23.27 5.01
CA ASP A 392 -13.90 22.12 4.59
C ASP A 392 -14.13 20.85 5.45
N GLU A 393 -15.03 20.89 6.46
CA GLU A 393 -15.29 19.76 7.38
C GLU A 393 -15.60 18.46 6.61
N ARG A 394 -16.46 18.52 5.60
CA ARG A 394 -16.81 17.35 4.80
C ARG A 394 -15.61 16.74 4.06
N ARG A 395 -14.79 17.58 3.42
CA ARG A 395 -13.58 17.14 2.70
C ARG A 395 -12.55 16.55 3.66
N ALA A 396 -12.39 17.14 4.83
CA ALA A 396 -11.50 16.65 5.86
C ALA A 396 -11.95 15.27 6.34
N ILE A 397 -13.23 15.06 6.61
CA ILE A 397 -13.80 13.76 6.97
C ILE A 397 -13.56 12.73 5.85
N ASP A 398 -13.81 13.09 4.59
CA ASP A 398 -13.58 12.19 3.45
C ASP A 398 -12.11 11.77 3.35
N SER A 399 -11.20 12.72 3.56
CA SER A 399 -9.75 12.45 3.57
C SER A 399 -9.35 11.51 4.72
N ILE A 400 -9.83 11.80 5.95
CA ILE A 400 -9.54 10.99 7.13
C ILE A 400 -10.07 9.57 6.95
N MET A 401 -11.32 9.41 6.52
CA MET A 401 -11.93 8.09 6.31
C MET A 401 -11.18 7.29 5.24
N THR A 402 -10.76 7.95 4.15
CA THR A 402 -9.95 7.31 3.10
C THR A 402 -8.59 6.86 3.65
N ARG A 403 -7.93 7.69 4.45
CA ARG A 403 -6.63 7.36 5.08
C ARG A 403 -6.77 6.23 6.10
N LEU A 404 -7.83 6.22 6.93
CA LEU A 404 -8.11 5.13 7.86
C LEU A 404 -8.35 3.82 7.12
N ARG A 405 -9.15 3.85 6.03
CA ARG A 405 -9.39 2.67 5.20
C ARG A 405 -8.09 2.12 4.60
N SER A 406 -7.26 3.00 4.04
CA SER A 406 -5.95 2.63 3.49
C SER A 406 -5.05 2.02 4.57
N LEU A 407 -5.04 2.60 5.77
CA LEU A 407 -4.23 2.09 6.90
C LEU A 407 -4.69 0.68 7.31
N VAL A 408 -5.99 0.44 7.39
CA VAL A 408 -6.56 -0.91 7.67
C VAL A 408 -6.15 -1.91 6.59
N GLU A 409 -6.23 -1.54 5.31
CA GLU A 409 -5.86 -2.42 4.19
C GLU A 409 -4.36 -2.72 4.13
N GLU A 410 -3.52 -1.71 4.41
CA GLU A 410 -2.06 -1.85 4.40
C GLU A 410 -1.54 -2.71 5.56
N THR A 411 -2.14 -2.57 6.75
CA THR A 411 -1.60 -3.15 7.99
C THR A 411 -2.36 -4.39 8.46
N GLY A 412 -3.62 -4.53 8.05
CA GLY A 412 -4.51 -5.58 8.55
C GLY A 412 -5.00 -5.35 9.98
N ALA A 413 -4.73 -4.19 10.62
CA ALA A 413 -5.21 -3.88 11.95
C ALA A 413 -6.74 -3.65 11.96
N GLY A 414 -7.40 -4.01 13.06
CA GLY A 414 -8.79 -3.64 13.32
C GLY A 414 -8.87 -2.23 13.92
N ILE A 415 -9.71 -1.37 13.35
CA ILE A 415 -9.92 -0.02 13.86
C ILE A 415 -11.37 0.15 14.32
N ILE A 416 -11.56 0.60 15.57
CA ILE A 416 -12.86 1.01 16.12
C ILE A 416 -12.87 2.54 16.14
N LEU A 417 -13.76 3.14 15.37
CA LEU A 417 -13.89 4.58 15.21
C LEU A 417 -15.18 5.06 15.85
N VAL A 418 -15.08 6.04 16.75
CA VAL A 418 -16.27 6.70 17.31
C VAL A 418 -16.64 7.92 16.46
N SER A 419 -17.90 8.04 16.11
CA SER A 419 -18.43 9.15 15.32
C SER A 419 -19.68 9.75 15.96
N HIS A 420 -19.91 11.05 15.77
CA HIS A 420 -21.14 11.72 16.19
C HIS A 420 -22.22 11.69 15.12
N LEU A 421 -23.45 11.83 15.57
CA LEU A 421 -24.61 12.07 14.71
C LEU A 421 -24.82 13.59 14.50
N ARG A 422 -25.34 13.94 13.33
CA ARG A 422 -25.87 15.30 13.09
C ARG A 422 -27.13 15.52 13.92
N ARG A 423 -27.42 16.75 14.24
CA ARG A 423 -28.72 17.09 14.85
C ARG A 423 -29.85 16.75 13.87
N VAL A 424 -30.93 16.20 14.39
CA VAL A 424 -32.12 15.89 13.60
C VAL A 424 -32.97 17.14 13.54
N ASP A 425 -33.52 17.44 12.36
CA ASP A 425 -34.47 18.54 12.19
C ASP A 425 -35.81 18.13 12.84
N GLY A 426 -36.29 18.92 13.82
CA GLY A 426 -37.54 18.66 14.51
C GLY A 426 -37.49 18.89 16.02
N ASN A 427 -38.61 18.65 16.70
CA ASN A 427 -38.74 18.86 18.16
C ASN A 427 -38.19 17.68 18.99
N LYS A 428 -37.80 16.58 18.39
CA LYS A 428 -37.23 15.40 19.07
C LYS A 428 -35.82 15.19 18.60
N GLY A 429 -34.84 15.13 19.52
CA GLY A 429 -33.46 14.80 19.27
C GLY A 429 -33.18 13.31 19.42
N HIS A 430 -31.91 12.90 19.21
CA HIS A 430 -31.47 11.51 19.42
C HIS A 430 -31.63 11.07 20.89
N GLU A 431 -31.65 12.02 21.83
CA GLU A 431 -31.90 11.82 23.26
C GLU A 431 -33.34 11.40 23.58
N ASN A 432 -34.26 11.48 22.61
CA ASN A 432 -35.63 11.00 22.72
C ASN A 432 -35.83 9.60 22.10
N GLY A 433 -34.78 8.86 21.85
CA GLY A 433 -34.86 7.49 21.36
C GLY A 433 -35.19 7.34 19.87
N ILE A 434 -34.99 8.38 19.07
CA ILE A 434 -35.19 8.33 17.61
C ILE A 434 -34.30 7.24 17.00
N GLU A 435 -34.89 6.43 16.13
CA GLU A 435 -34.19 5.41 15.36
C GLU A 435 -33.11 6.05 14.46
N VAL A 436 -31.90 5.53 14.53
CA VAL A 436 -30.74 6.05 13.80
C VAL A 436 -30.62 5.41 12.43
N SER A 437 -30.30 6.19 11.42
CA SER A 437 -29.98 5.74 10.06
C SER A 437 -28.59 6.24 9.62
N LEU A 438 -28.04 5.63 8.55
CA LEU A 438 -26.77 6.08 7.97
C LEU A 438 -26.77 7.55 7.55
N SER A 439 -27.96 8.11 7.19
CA SER A 439 -28.10 9.52 6.82
C SER A 439 -27.92 10.47 8.00
N HIS A 440 -28.01 9.98 9.24
CA HIS A 440 -27.80 10.77 10.46
C HIS A 440 -26.32 10.92 10.83
N LEU A 441 -25.39 10.21 10.15
CA LEU A 441 -23.96 10.38 10.38
C LEU A 441 -23.55 11.83 10.06
N ARG A 442 -22.82 12.47 11.02
CA ARG A 442 -22.43 13.86 10.88
C ARG A 442 -21.28 14.01 9.89
N GLY A 443 -21.43 14.97 9.00
CA GLY A 443 -20.37 15.52 8.14
C GLY A 443 -20.28 14.86 6.78
N SER A 444 -20.17 13.55 6.65
CA SER A 444 -20.01 12.91 5.34
C SER A 444 -20.58 11.49 5.24
N ASN A 445 -21.12 11.18 4.05
CA ASN A 445 -21.52 9.81 3.70
C ASN A 445 -20.32 8.82 3.64
N SER A 446 -19.08 9.32 3.55
CA SER A 446 -17.88 8.48 3.52
C SER A 446 -17.72 7.64 4.77
N ILE A 447 -18.20 8.11 5.93
CA ILE A 447 -18.19 7.32 7.18
C ILE A 447 -18.94 6.00 6.97
N GLY A 448 -20.19 6.08 6.50
CA GLY A 448 -20.97 4.89 6.20
C GLY A 448 -20.43 4.06 5.04
N GLN A 449 -19.86 4.70 3.99
CA GLN A 449 -19.36 4.00 2.82
C GLN A 449 -18.05 3.23 3.09
N LEU A 450 -17.11 3.82 3.80
CA LEU A 450 -15.77 3.28 4.02
C LEU A 450 -15.67 2.37 5.25
N SER A 451 -16.61 2.45 6.21
CA SER A 451 -16.71 1.50 7.31
C SER A 451 -17.16 0.12 6.83
N ASP A 452 -16.63 -0.94 7.41
CA ASP A 452 -17.08 -2.32 7.19
C ASP A 452 -18.33 -2.63 8.01
N CYS A 453 -18.41 -2.08 9.22
CA CYS A 453 -19.57 -2.19 10.11
C CYS A 453 -19.88 -0.81 10.71
N VAL A 454 -21.16 -0.50 10.89
CA VAL A 454 -21.63 0.70 11.60
C VAL A 454 -22.66 0.27 12.63
N ILE A 455 -22.35 0.55 13.90
CA ILE A 455 -23.19 0.25 15.06
C ILE A 455 -23.68 1.58 15.64
N ALA A 456 -24.98 1.74 15.76
CA ALA A 456 -25.62 2.93 16.35
C ALA A 456 -26.14 2.63 17.75
N LEU A 457 -25.98 3.62 18.63
CA LEU A 457 -26.56 3.63 19.96
C LEU A 457 -27.79 4.54 19.98
N GLU A 458 -28.90 4.01 20.45
CA GLU A 458 -30.19 4.66 20.56
C GLU A 458 -30.67 4.55 22.01
N ARG A 459 -31.12 5.65 22.63
CA ARG A 459 -31.67 5.67 23.98
C ARG A 459 -32.63 6.83 24.15
N ASN A 460 -33.76 6.58 24.79
CA ASN A 460 -34.70 7.61 25.22
C ASN A 460 -34.36 8.07 26.64
N GLN A 461 -33.48 9.05 26.75
CA GLN A 461 -33.08 9.61 28.06
C GLN A 461 -34.16 10.44 28.72
N GLN A 462 -35.21 10.83 27.96
CA GLN A 462 -36.31 11.67 28.40
C GLN A 462 -37.54 10.85 28.77
N SER A 463 -37.43 9.51 28.81
CA SER A 463 -38.54 8.64 29.24
C SER A 463 -38.85 8.84 30.71
N ASP A 464 -40.14 8.86 31.05
CA ASP A 464 -40.62 8.85 32.42
C ASP A 464 -40.35 7.49 33.11
N ASP A 465 -40.11 6.42 32.31
CA ASP A 465 -39.71 5.10 32.79
C ASP A 465 -38.18 5.08 33.04
N PRO A 466 -37.75 4.87 34.30
CA PRO A 466 -36.33 4.83 34.64
C PRO A 466 -35.56 3.73 33.93
N ASP A 467 -36.18 2.58 33.60
CA ASP A 467 -35.53 1.46 32.95
C ASP A 467 -35.35 1.73 31.45
N GLU A 468 -36.35 2.30 30.78
CA GLU A 468 -36.19 2.80 29.42
C GLU A 468 -35.12 3.91 29.34
N ALA A 469 -35.12 4.85 30.29
CA ALA A 469 -34.16 5.96 30.33
C ALA A 469 -32.70 5.48 30.49
N ARG A 470 -32.45 4.30 31.09
CA ARG A 470 -31.12 3.67 31.28
C ARG A 470 -30.79 2.66 30.19
N THR A 471 -31.76 2.18 29.40
CA THR A 471 -31.58 1.15 28.39
C THR A 471 -31.11 1.74 27.07
N THR A 472 -29.97 1.30 26.61
CA THR A 472 -29.41 1.66 25.29
C THR A 472 -29.65 0.52 24.32
N ARG A 473 -30.26 0.82 23.18
CA ARG A 473 -30.43 -0.10 22.05
C ARG A 473 -29.22 -0.03 21.14
N MET A 474 -28.66 -1.17 20.75
CA MET A 474 -27.61 -1.27 19.77
C MET A 474 -28.17 -1.74 18.44
N ARG A 475 -28.08 -0.88 17.42
CA ARG A 475 -28.58 -1.16 16.07
C ARG A 475 -27.43 -1.24 15.08
N ILE A 476 -27.40 -2.28 14.27
CA ILE A 476 -26.46 -2.41 13.16
C ILE A 476 -27.04 -1.67 11.94
N LEU A 477 -26.38 -0.59 11.52
CA LEU A 477 -26.78 0.18 10.34
C LEU A 477 -26.15 -0.36 9.06
N LYS A 478 -25.01 -1.05 9.19
CA LYS A 478 -24.27 -1.63 8.09
C LYS A 478 -23.41 -2.80 8.59
N SER A 479 -23.39 -3.88 7.85
CA SER A 479 -22.42 -4.97 7.97
C SER A 479 -22.00 -5.41 6.57
N ARG A 480 -20.73 -5.18 6.21
CA ARG A 480 -20.20 -5.62 4.91
C ARG A 480 -19.94 -7.13 4.91
N TYR A 481 -19.65 -7.70 6.08
CA TYR A 481 -19.33 -9.12 6.21
C TYR A 481 -20.56 -10.02 6.12
N THR A 482 -21.62 -9.71 6.86
CA THR A 482 -22.83 -10.54 6.91
C THR A 482 -23.97 -10.01 6.06
N GLY A 483 -24.05 -8.70 5.87
CA GLY A 483 -25.22 -8.03 5.31
C GLY A 483 -26.36 -7.83 6.32
N ASP A 484 -26.26 -8.39 7.53
CA ASP A 484 -27.28 -8.28 8.56
C ASP A 484 -27.31 -6.88 9.19
N VAL A 485 -28.49 -6.31 9.26
CA VAL A 485 -28.75 -4.98 9.83
C VAL A 485 -29.92 -5.04 10.82
N GLY A 486 -30.22 -3.91 11.43
CA GLY A 486 -31.33 -3.75 12.37
C GLY A 486 -30.90 -3.95 13.83
N MET A 487 -31.89 -4.10 14.72
CA MET A 487 -31.67 -4.26 16.15
C MET A 487 -30.81 -5.47 16.46
N ALA A 488 -29.81 -5.29 17.31
CA ALA A 488 -28.91 -6.35 17.75
C ALA A 488 -29.16 -6.76 19.21
N CYS A 489 -29.07 -5.81 20.13
CA CYS A 489 -29.30 -6.05 21.55
C CYS A 489 -29.71 -4.77 22.28
N ARG A 490 -30.16 -4.94 23.54
CA ARG A 490 -30.39 -3.88 24.50
C ARG A 490 -29.40 -4.03 25.64
N VAL A 491 -28.80 -2.94 26.09
CA VAL A 491 -27.88 -2.95 27.25
C VAL A 491 -28.37 -1.94 28.27
N ILE A 492 -28.31 -2.29 29.53
CA ILE A 492 -28.70 -1.43 30.65
C ILE A 492 -27.44 -0.92 31.38
N TYR A 493 -27.46 0.36 31.73
CA TYR A 493 -26.39 0.98 32.51
C TYR A 493 -26.62 0.80 34.01
N ASP A 494 -25.67 0.16 34.67
CA ASP A 494 -25.63 0.05 36.13
C ASP A 494 -24.90 1.27 36.70
N ALA A 495 -25.64 2.07 37.50
CA ALA A 495 -25.12 3.27 38.12
C ALA A 495 -24.13 3.01 39.28
N GLU A 496 -24.10 1.81 39.88
CA GLU A 496 -23.17 1.46 40.96
C GLU A 496 -21.82 1.08 40.39
N THR A 497 -21.79 0.22 39.42
CA THR A 497 -20.55 -0.31 38.81
C THR A 497 -20.06 0.49 37.62
N GLY A 498 -20.94 1.21 36.93
CA GLY A 498 -20.63 1.92 35.67
C GLY A 498 -20.60 1.01 34.45
N ARG A 499 -21.03 -0.27 34.59
CA ARG A 499 -21.04 -1.30 33.55
C ARG A 499 -22.26 -1.20 32.64
N LEU A 500 -22.10 -1.77 31.44
CA LEU A 500 -23.21 -2.01 30.52
C LEU A 500 -23.44 -3.52 30.40
N SER A 501 -24.58 -3.99 30.88
CA SER A 501 -24.97 -5.40 30.82
C SER A 501 -26.04 -5.61 29.75
N GLU A 502 -25.92 -6.67 28.94
CA GLU A 502 -26.94 -7.03 27.96
C GLU A 502 -28.18 -7.57 28.68
N LEU A 503 -29.35 -7.10 28.24
CA LEU A 503 -30.64 -7.62 28.70
C LEU A 503 -30.93 -8.93 27.95
N THR A 504 -31.26 -9.97 28.68
CA THR A 504 -31.66 -11.27 28.12
C THR A 504 -33.14 -11.27 27.71
N ASP A 505 -33.55 -12.25 26.89
CA ASP A 505 -34.98 -12.40 26.50
C ASP A 505 -35.89 -12.61 27.71
N GLU A 506 -35.38 -13.19 28.80
CA GLU A 506 -36.10 -13.35 30.07
C GLU A 506 -36.35 -12.00 30.77
N ASP A 507 -35.42 -11.07 30.65
CA ASP A 507 -35.57 -9.71 31.20
C ASP A 507 -36.59 -8.87 30.40
N ILE A 508 -36.83 -9.21 29.12
CA ILE A 508 -37.68 -8.46 28.19
C ILE A 508 -39.16 -8.92 28.27
N THR A 509 -39.45 -10.18 28.68
CA THR A 509 -40.80 -10.75 28.70
C THR A 509 -41.78 -10.09 29.67
N PHE A 510 -41.33 -9.18 30.54
CA PHE A 510 -42.21 -8.41 31.42
C PHE A 510 -42.84 -7.18 30.73
N ASP A 511 -42.30 -6.69 29.61
CA ASP A 511 -42.71 -5.41 29.02
C ASP A 511 -43.57 -5.54 27.75
N ASP A 512 -43.39 -6.61 26.95
CA ASP A 512 -44.15 -6.83 25.70
C ASP A 512 -45.61 -7.22 25.91
N SER A 513 -46.02 -7.55 27.14
CA SER A 513 -47.41 -7.89 27.44
C SER A 513 -48.36 -6.70 27.50
N LEU A 514 -47.84 -5.49 27.41
CA LEU A 514 -48.67 -4.24 27.45
C LEU A 514 -48.95 -3.65 26.06
N ASP A 515 -48.21 -4.04 25.02
CA ASP A 515 -48.42 -3.50 23.65
C ASP A 515 -49.47 -4.26 22.82
N GLU A 516 -49.97 -5.44 23.29
CA GLU A 516 -51.06 -6.15 22.61
C GLU A 516 -52.51 -5.74 23.07
N ALA A 517 -52.60 -4.71 23.88
CA ALA A 517 -53.90 -4.32 24.47
C ALA A 517 -54.45 -2.98 23.97
N PHE A 518 -54.04 -2.48 22.76
CA PHE A 518 -54.74 -1.37 22.14
C PHE A 518 -54.80 -1.47 20.62
#